data_bbd5efe6c20fe89f7b81e00121b7a505
#
_entry.id   bbd5efe6c20fe89f7b81e00121b7a505
#
_cell.length_a   1.000
_cell.length_b   1.000
_cell.length_c   1.000
_cell.angle_alpha   90.00
_cell.angle_beta   90.00
_cell.angle_gamma   90.00
#
_symmetry.space_group_name_H-M   'P 1'
#
loop_
_entity.id
_entity.type
_entity.pdbx_description
1 polymer ?
#
loop_
_entity_poly.entity_id
_entity_poly.type
_entity_poly.pdbx_seq_one_letter_code
_entity_poly.pdbx_strand_id
1 'polypeptide(L)'
;MKQILKLLGVVTLLIITGCQFNKTPGGYLSAWEKNGVTDFTEVGKALLECGMPAPYDVFPENRNLSNNAIATIHACMVQSGFRYKDERGGGWCVNHKAENLPICRPGAVIPRRSVKKRLNSPFCKKHPEQYECYP
;
A
#
# COMPACT_ATOMS: atom_id res chain seq x y z
N MET A 1 31.32 -7.51 43.29
CA MET A 1 31.77 -7.26 41.93
C MET A 1 31.18 -8.22 40.87
N LYS A 2 31.24 -9.52 41.09
CA LYS A 2 30.67 -10.48 40.09
C LYS A 2 29.14 -10.37 39.89
N GLN A 3 28.39 -9.97 40.92
CA GLN A 3 26.92 -9.80 40.81
C GLN A 3 26.51 -8.52 40.07
N ILE A 4 27.30 -7.45 40.21
CA ILE A 4 27.04 -6.16 39.56
C ILE A 4 27.26 -6.29 38.03
N LEU A 5 28.26 -7.05 37.63
CA LEU A 5 28.52 -7.35 36.21
C LEU A 5 27.39 -8.17 35.58
N LYS A 6 26.76 -9.10 36.31
CA LYS A 6 25.61 -9.87 35.84
C LYS A 6 24.35 -9.00 35.66
N LEU A 7 24.13 -8.06 36.59
CA LEU A 7 23.01 -7.12 36.51
C LEU A 7 23.17 -6.14 35.34
N LEU A 8 24.38 -5.65 35.10
CA LEU A 8 24.68 -4.79 33.94
C LEU A 8 24.46 -5.53 32.62
N GLY A 9 24.84 -6.81 32.51
CA GLY A 9 24.61 -7.63 31.34
C GLY A 9 23.13 -7.86 31.02
N VAL A 10 22.30 -8.07 32.04
CA VAL A 10 20.85 -8.27 31.90
C VAL A 10 20.16 -6.97 31.47
N VAL A 11 20.55 -5.84 32.05
CA VAL A 11 19.97 -4.52 31.68
C VAL A 11 20.35 -4.15 30.26
N THR A 12 21.57 -4.46 29.81
CA THR A 12 22.00 -4.17 28.44
C THR A 12 21.25 -5.04 27.42
N LEU A 13 20.92 -6.30 27.76
CA LEU A 13 20.12 -7.16 26.88
C LEU A 13 18.67 -6.69 26.73
N LEU A 14 18.08 -6.11 27.76
CA LEU A 14 16.71 -5.61 27.73
C LEU A 14 16.54 -4.34 26.89
N ILE A 15 17.60 -3.56 26.71
CA ILE A 15 17.58 -2.33 25.90
C ILE A 15 17.60 -2.63 24.38
N ILE A 16 18.15 -3.77 23.98
CA ILE A 16 18.29 -4.11 22.55
C ILE A 16 16.98 -4.63 21.94
N THR A 17 16.03 -5.11 22.75
CA THR A 17 14.77 -5.67 22.24
C THR A 17 13.67 -4.62 22.01
N GLY A 18 13.87 -3.36 22.38
CA GLY A 18 12.86 -2.31 22.32
C GLY A 18 12.73 -1.54 21.01
N CYS A 19 13.64 -1.72 20.04
CA CYS A 19 13.73 -0.81 18.88
C CYS A 19 13.16 -1.34 17.57
N GLN A 20 12.45 -2.46 17.54
CA GLN A 20 11.99 -3.04 16.28
C GLN A 20 10.49 -2.90 15.99
N PHE A 21 9.70 -2.32 16.88
CA PHE A 21 8.23 -2.32 16.75
C PHE A 21 7.60 -1.09 16.10
N ASN A 22 8.38 -0.10 15.66
CA ASN A 22 7.85 1.14 15.07
C ASN A 22 8.37 1.44 13.66
N LYS A 23 8.53 0.44 12.79
CA LYS A 23 8.69 0.75 11.37
C LYS A 23 7.31 0.99 10.79
N THR A 24 6.98 2.25 10.56
CA THR A 24 5.84 2.66 9.74
C THR A 24 5.93 1.90 8.41
N PRO A 25 4.85 1.24 7.97
CA PRO A 25 4.82 0.65 6.64
C PRO A 25 5.22 1.71 5.61
N GLY A 26 6.35 1.48 4.94
CA GLY A 26 6.81 2.34 3.86
C GLY A 26 6.13 2.02 2.54
N GLY A 27 6.54 2.69 1.47
CA GLY A 27 6.13 2.39 0.12
C GLY A 27 4.70 2.83 -0.20
N TYR A 28 3.97 1.99 -0.91
CA TYR A 28 2.66 2.34 -1.48
C TYR A 28 1.63 2.83 -0.47
N LEU A 29 1.55 2.26 0.72
CA LEU A 29 0.59 2.68 1.74
C LEU A 29 0.84 4.12 2.22
N SER A 30 2.09 4.47 2.44
CA SER A 30 2.46 5.79 2.95
C SER A 30 2.35 6.89 1.88
N ALA A 31 2.29 6.51 0.60
CA ALA A 31 2.21 7.43 -0.51
C ALA A 31 0.82 8.02 -0.73
N TRP A 32 -0.22 7.43 -0.14
CA TRP A 32 -1.60 7.86 -0.29
C TRP A 32 -2.15 8.53 0.96
N GLU A 33 -3.01 9.50 0.75
CA GLU A 33 -3.78 10.14 1.82
C GLU A 33 -5.21 10.44 1.37
N LYS A 34 -6.12 10.58 2.32
CA LYS A 34 -7.48 11.04 2.11
C LYS A 34 -7.82 12.09 3.16
N ASN A 35 -8.28 13.26 2.73
CA ASN A 35 -8.55 14.40 3.61
C ASN A 35 -7.34 14.79 4.49
N GLY A 36 -6.12 14.68 3.95
CA GLY A 36 -4.88 15.00 4.67
C GLY A 36 -4.41 13.94 5.67
N VAL A 37 -5.09 12.79 5.73
CA VAL A 37 -4.75 11.69 6.65
C VAL A 37 -4.34 10.45 5.87
N THR A 38 -3.26 9.81 6.31
CA THR A 38 -2.87 8.48 5.83
C THR A 38 -3.32 7.44 6.84
N ASP A 39 -4.46 6.80 6.56
CA ASP A 39 -4.91 5.60 7.28
C ASP A 39 -4.46 4.36 6.49
N PHE A 40 -3.50 3.64 7.02
CA PHE A 40 -2.89 2.50 6.32
C PHE A 40 -3.90 1.38 6.02
N THR A 41 -4.81 1.11 6.93
CA THR A 41 -5.85 0.08 6.72
C THR A 41 -6.80 0.49 5.61
N GLU A 42 -7.27 1.74 5.61
CA GLU A 42 -8.16 2.25 4.56
C GLU A 42 -7.46 2.35 3.20
N VAL A 43 -6.22 2.79 3.18
CA VAL A 43 -5.42 2.82 1.94
C VAL A 43 -5.22 1.39 1.42
N GLY A 44 -4.87 0.44 2.30
CA GLY A 44 -4.70 -0.96 1.92
C GLY A 44 -5.97 -1.59 1.37
N LYS A 45 -7.11 -1.37 2.01
CA LYS A 45 -8.43 -1.80 1.50
C LYS A 45 -8.72 -1.22 0.12
N ALA A 46 -8.52 0.09 -0.04
CA ALA A 46 -8.77 0.78 -1.29
C ALA A 46 -7.87 0.26 -2.43
N LEU A 47 -6.58 0.06 -2.18
CA LEU A 47 -5.66 -0.49 -3.16
C LEU A 47 -6.11 -1.88 -3.65
N LEU A 48 -6.46 -2.78 -2.74
CA LEU A 48 -6.98 -4.11 -3.07
C LEU A 48 -8.31 -4.04 -3.83
N GLU A 49 -9.21 -3.14 -3.44
CA GLU A 49 -10.49 -2.92 -4.10
C GLU A 49 -10.35 -2.30 -5.48
N CYS A 50 -9.29 -1.53 -5.71
CA CYS A 50 -8.93 -0.99 -7.01
C CYS A 50 -8.16 -1.99 -7.89
N GLY A 51 -7.83 -3.17 -7.39
CA GLY A 51 -7.23 -4.26 -8.15
C GLY A 51 -5.74 -4.49 -7.90
N MET A 52 -5.16 -3.88 -6.88
CA MET A 52 -3.81 -4.21 -6.45
C MET A 52 -3.79 -5.65 -5.90
N PRO A 53 -2.86 -6.52 -6.30
CA PRO A 53 -2.79 -7.89 -5.79
C PRO A 53 -2.46 -7.98 -4.31
N ALA A 54 -1.64 -7.07 -3.80
CA ALA A 54 -1.27 -6.94 -2.40
C ALA A 54 -1.04 -5.47 -2.03
N PRO A 55 -1.36 -5.04 -0.79
CA PRO A 55 -1.26 -3.63 -0.41
C PRO A 55 0.18 -3.18 -0.10
N TYR A 56 1.12 -4.11 -0.02
CA TYR A 56 2.52 -3.85 0.32
C TYR A 56 3.45 -4.10 -0.86
N ASP A 57 4.42 -3.21 -1.08
CA ASP A 57 5.37 -3.27 -2.21
C ASP A 57 6.21 -4.55 -2.25
N VAL A 58 6.49 -5.11 -1.08
CA VAL A 58 7.36 -6.29 -0.93
C VAL A 58 6.76 -7.59 -1.47
N PHE A 59 5.47 -7.60 -1.76
CA PHE A 59 4.82 -8.80 -2.28
C PHE A 59 5.11 -9.01 -3.77
N PRO A 60 5.60 -10.21 -4.15
CA PRO A 60 6.01 -10.49 -5.52
C PRO A 60 4.85 -10.40 -6.53
N GLU A 61 3.62 -10.59 -6.09
CA GLU A 61 2.42 -10.49 -6.92
C GLU A 61 2.27 -9.13 -7.59
N ASN A 62 2.77 -8.07 -6.96
CA ASN A 62 2.69 -6.70 -7.51
C ASN A 62 3.68 -6.45 -8.66
N ARG A 63 4.73 -7.27 -8.78
CA ARG A 63 5.79 -7.08 -9.80
C ARG A 63 5.32 -7.35 -11.23
N ASN A 64 4.25 -8.10 -11.39
CA ASN A 64 3.72 -8.50 -12.70
C ASN A 64 2.66 -7.55 -13.25
N LEU A 65 2.43 -6.41 -12.59
CA LEU A 65 1.47 -5.41 -13.06
C LEU A 65 2.02 -4.67 -14.28
N SER A 66 1.21 -4.58 -15.33
CA SER A 66 1.51 -3.71 -16.46
C SER A 66 1.35 -2.23 -16.08
N ASN A 67 1.98 -1.33 -16.83
CA ASN A 67 1.80 0.10 -16.63
C ASN A 67 0.34 0.54 -16.73
N ASN A 68 -0.45 -0.08 -17.62
CA ASN A 68 -1.88 0.21 -17.69
C ASN A 68 -2.64 -0.27 -16.46
N ALA A 69 -2.28 -1.42 -15.89
CA ALA A 69 -2.89 -1.91 -14.65
C ALA A 69 -2.58 -0.98 -13.47
N ILE A 70 -1.33 -0.53 -13.34
CA ILE A 70 -0.94 0.43 -12.31
C ILE A 70 -1.65 1.76 -12.49
N ALA A 71 -1.73 2.28 -13.72
CA ALA A 71 -2.46 3.50 -14.04
C ALA A 71 -3.96 3.38 -13.72
N THR A 72 -4.55 2.20 -13.95
CA THR A 72 -5.95 1.89 -13.64
C THR A 72 -6.19 1.92 -12.12
N ILE A 73 -5.31 1.31 -11.34
CA ILE A 73 -5.36 1.35 -9.88
C ILE A 73 -5.24 2.79 -9.39
N HIS A 74 -4.30 3.55 -9.92
CA HIS A 74 -4.12 4.97 -9.60
C HIS A 74 -5.40 5.79 -9.86
N ALA A 75 -5.98 5.65 -11.04
CA ALA A 75 -7.22 6.35 -11.40
C ALA A 75 -8.39 5.97 -10.47
N CYS A 76 -8.51 4.69 -10.12
CA CYS A 76 -9.51 4.19 -9.18
C CYS A 76 -9.31 4.80 -7.78
N MET A 77 -8.08 4.88 -7.29
CA MET A 77 -7.76 5.51 -5.99
C MET A 77 -8.14 6.99 -5.97
N VAL A 78 -7.75 7.74 -7.01
CA VAL A 78 -8.10 9.16 -7.15
C VAL A 78 -9.62 9.36 -7.22
N GLN A 79 -10.32 8.56 -8.03
CA GLN A 79 -11.78 8.59 -8.11
C GLN A 79 -12.45 8.29 -6.75
N SER A 80 -11.79 7.53 -5.88
CA SER A 80 -12.25 7.19 -4.53
C SER A 80 -11.92 8.25 -3.48
N GLY A 81 -11.32 9.37 -3.90
CA GLY A 81 -11.00 10.51 -3.04
C GLY A 81 -9.64 10.46 -2.38
N PHE A 82 -8.75 9.53 -2.78
CA PHE A 82 -7.38 9.49 -2.31
C PHE A 82 -6.49 10.41 -3.17
N ARG A 83 -5.44 10.96 -2.56
CA ARG A 83 -4.40 11.75 -3.21
C ARG A 83 -3.05 11.05 -3.06
N TYR A 84 -2.32 10.96 -4.15
CA TYR A 84 -0.94 10.46 -4.13
C TYR A 84 0.00 11.62 -3.77
N LYS A 85 0.81 11.46 -2.72
CA LYS A 85 1.63 12.55 -2.15
C LYS A 85 2.76 13.01 -3.07
N ASP A 86 3.38 12.09 -3.80
CA ASP A 86 4.50 12.36 -4.68
C ASP A 86 4.10 12.71 -6.11
N GLU A 87 2.86 13.05 -6.34
CA GLU A 87 2.36 13.38 -7.68
C GLU A 87 2.92 14.71 -8.16
N ARG A 88 4.09 14.65 -8.78
CA ARG A 88 4.70 15.79 -9.44
C ARG A 88 4.07 15.98 -10.82
N GLY A 89 3.19 16.97 -10.94
CA GLY A 89 2.78 17.49 -12.23
C GLY A 89 1.79 16.70 -13.04
N GLY A 90 0.74 16.09 -12.43
CA GLY A 90 -0.43 15.69 -13.19
C GLY A 90 -0.75 14.21 -13.31
N GLY A 91 -0.18 13.38 -12.45
CA GLY A 91 -0.61 11.99 -12.32
C GLY A 91 0.02 11.01 -13.31
N TRP A 92 -0.35 9.76 -13.14
CA TRP A 92 0.23 8.64 -13.90
C TRP A 92 0.11 8.82 -15.42
N CYS A 93 -1.06 9.24 -15.89
CA CYS A 93 -1.30 9.39 -17.32
C CYS A 93 -0.47 10.51 -17.97
N VAL A 94 -0.17 11.58 -17.24
CA VAL A 94 0.69 12.66 -17.73
C VAL A 94 2.14 12.19 -17.80
N ASN A 95 2.60 11.50 -16.77
CA ASN A 95 3.98 11.01 -16.68
C ASN A 95 4.27 9.89 -17.70
N HIS A 96 3.25 9.14 -18.12
CA HIS A 96 3.35 8.04 -19.08
C HIS A 96 2.64 8.34 -20.42
N LYS A 97 2.54 9.62 -20.79
CA LYS A 97 1.82 10.06 -21.99
C LYS A 97 2.31 9.38 -23.27
N ALA A 98 3.61 9.14 -23.39
CA ALA A 98 4.21 8.51 -24.57
C ALA A 98 3.77 7.04 -24.76
N GLU A 99 3.35 6.37 -23.71
CA GLU A 99 2.90 4.97 -23.76
C GLU A 99 1.47 4.80 -24.26
N ASN A 100 0.69 5.89 -24.36
CA ASN A 100 -0.70 5.87 -24.80
C ASN A 100 -1.54 4.78 -24.12
N LEU A 101 -1.46 4.71 -22.80
CA LEU A 101 -2.13 3.67 -22.00
C LEU A 101 -3.65 3.70 -22.21
N PRO A 102 -4.32 2.56 -22.39
CA PRO A 102 -5.76 2.49 -22.61
C PRO A 102 -6.59 3.24 -21.57
N ILE A 103 -6.23 3.13 -20.28
CA ILE A 103 -6.94 3.81 -19.20
C ILE A 103 -6.81 5.34 -19.25
N CYS A 104 -5.79 5.87 -19.92
CA CYS A 104 -5.52 7.30 -20.04
C CYS A 104 -6.19 7.94 -21.27
N ARG A 105 -6.85 7.15 -22.12
CA ARG A 105 -7.52 7.64 -23.34
C ARG A 105 -8.84 8.34 -22.99
N PRO A 106 -9.26 9.34 -23.78
CA PRO A 106 -10.56 9.97 -23.60
C PRO A 106 -11.68 8.92 -23.62
N GLY A 107 -12.63 9.03 -22.68
CA GLY A 107 -13.77 8.09 -22.58
C GLY A 107 -13.45 6.76 -21.90
N ALA A 108 -12.22 6.54 -21.42
CA ALA A 108 -11.90 5.36 -20.64
C ALA A 108 -12.76 5.28 -19.37
N VAL A 109 -13.28 4.08 -19.09
CA VAL A 109 -14.06 3.83 -17.87
C VAL A 109 -13.12 3.48 -16.73
N ILE A 110 -13.13 4.31 -15.68
CA ILE A 110 -12.34 4.07 -14.47
C ILE A 110 -13.13 3.10 -13.58
N PRO A 111 -12.54 1.95 -13.20
CA PRO A 111 -13.21 1.02 -12.30
C PRO A 111 -13.47 1.65 -10.94
N ARG A 112 -14.59 1.30 -10.32
CA ARG A 112 -14.88 1.65 -8.94
C ARG A 112 -14.29 0.63 -7.98
N ARG A 113 -14.08 1.03 -6.75
CA ARG A 113 -13.69 0.11 -5.66
C ARG A 113 -14.67 -1.06 -5.57
N SER A 114 -14.15 -2.27 -5.34
CA SER A 114 -14.94 -3.49 -5.21
C SER A 114 -14.46 -4.34 -4.04
N VAL A 115 -15.34 -4.51 -3.04
CA VAL A 115 -15.09 -5.40 -1.90
C VAL A 115 -14.85 -6.84 -2.39
N LYS A 116 -15.57 -7.28 -3.42
CA LYS A 116 -15.38 -8.59 -4.02
C LYS A 116 -13.94 -8.78 -4.56
N LYS A 117 -13.39 -7.76 -5.25
CA LYS A 117 -12.00 -7.80 -5.70
C LYS A 117 -11.03 -7.92 -4.52
N ARG A 118 -11.25 -7.15 -3.46
CA ARG A 118 -10.41 -7.17 -2.26
C ARG A 118 -10.38 -8.56 -1.62
N LEU A 119 -11.54 -9.15 -1.35
CA LEU A 119 -11.66 -10.45 -0.70
C LEU A 119 -11.15 -11.59 -1.59
N ASN A 120 -11.15 -11.43 -2.90
CA ASN A 120 -10.60 -12.39 -3.86
C ASN A 120 -9.14 -12.09 -4.26
N SER A 121 -8.51 -11.05 -3.70
CA SER A 121 -7.12 -10.75 -4.00
C SER A 121 -6.17 -11.87 -3.56
N PRO A 122 -5.02 -12.05 -4.23
CA PRO A 122 -4.01 -13.01 -3.79
C PRO A 122 -3.59 -12.80 -2.32
N PHE A 123 -3.48 -11.53 -1.91
CA PHE A 123 -3.14 -11.17 -0.53
C PHE A 123 -4.18 -11.69 0.46
N CYS A 124 -5.45 -11.38 0.29
CA CYS A 124 -6.50 -11.77 1.23
C CYS A 124 -6.79 -13.27 1.23
N LYS A 125 -6.52 -13.96 0.12
CA LYS A 125 -6.58 -15.44 0.09
C LYS A 125 -5.50 -16.09 0.94
N LYS A 126 -4.30 -15.48 0.99
CA LYS A 126 -3.18 -15.98 1.81
C LYS A 126 -3.22 -15.50 3.26
N HIS A 127 -3.78 -14.32 3.50
CA HIS A 127 -3.76 -13.60 4.78
C HIS A 127 -5.15 -13.12 5.20
N PRO A 128 -6.13 -14.04 5.32
CA PRO A 128 -7.52 -13.66 5.63
C PRO A 128 -7.68 -13.02 7.02
N GLU A 129 -6.69 -13.17 7.89
CA GLU A 129 -6.63 -12.59 9.24
C GLU A 129 -6.21 -11.11 9.28
N GLN A 130 -5.76 -10.55 8.16
CA GLN A 130 -5.34 -9.16 8.09
C GLN A 130 -6.54 -8.21 8.07
N TYR A 131 -6.41 -7.04 8.70
CA TYR A 131 -7.50 -6.07 8.80
C TYR A 131 -8.05 -5.62 7.44
N GLU A 132 -7.18 -5.51 6.45
CA GLU A 132 -7.55 -5.17 5.08
C GLU A 132 -8.48 -6.21 4.44
N CYS A 133 -8.49 -7.44 4.95
CA CYS A 133 -9.23 -8.57 4.41
C CYS A 133 -10.55 -8.86 5.13
N TYR A 134 -10.87 -8.10 6.18
CA TYR A 134 -12.16 -8.25 6.85
C TYR A 134 -13.28 -7.69 5.97
N PRO A 135 -14.45 -8.34 5.98
CA PRO A 135 -15.62 -7.92 5.20
C PRO A 135 -16.07 -6.49 5.48
#